data_23833d35e3d95f251600ed3885900919
#
_entry.id   23833d35e3d95f251600ed3885900919
#
_cell.length_a   1.000
_cell.length_b   1.000
_cell.length_c   1.000
_cell.angle_alpha   90.00
_cell.angle_beta   90.00
_cell.angle_gamma   90.00
#
_symmetry.space_group_name_H-M   'P 1'
#
loop_
_entity.id
_entity.type
_entity.pdbx_description
1 polymer ?
#
loop_
_entity_poly.entity_id
_entity_poly.type
_entity_poly.pdbx_seq_one_letter_code
_entity_poly.pdbx_strand_id
1 'polypeptide(L)'
;HGQSKDAFAKTKLGAWEYDIVGPWYKCNMTDVHAAIGLGQMKRYDRILARRKEIIGIYSDAFTDLPVKVLSHYTKEYSASGHLYIMRLFDKDNVAVDTKVRNEFITKMAELGVATNVHYKPLPMHTGYKKLGFDIKNYPNAYEQFKNEVTLPLHTRLNDEDVEYVIWAVKKTASEILM
;
A
#
# COMPACT_ATOMS: atom_id res chain seq x y z
N HIS A 1 10.59 -11.56 -24.16
CA HIS A 1 11.71 -12.41 -23.81
C HIS A 1 13.03 -12.01 -24.51
N GLY A 2 13.27 -10.74 -24.70
CA GLY A 2 14.54 -10.22 -25.16
C GLY A 2 14.77 -10.23 -26.67
N GLN A 3 13.71 -10.34 -27.48
CA GLN A 3 13.84 -10.25 -28.94
C GLN A 3 14.28 -8.84 -29.38
N SER A 4 15.21 -8.78 -30.33
CA SER A 4 15.73 -7.53 -30.90
C SER A 4 14.73 -6.78 -31.79
N LYS A 5 13.68 -7.46 -32.26
CA LYS A 5 12.68 -6.90 -33.19
C LYS A 5 11.26 -7.32 -32.76
N ASP A 6 10.34 -6.37 -32.79
CA ASP A 6 8.91 -6.66 -32.67
C ASP A 6 8.41 -7.41 -33.92
N ALA A 7 7.51 -8.38 -33.72
CA ALA A 7 6.91 -9.13 -34.82
C ALA A 7 6.14 -8.22 -35.80
N PHE A 8 5.51 -7.14 -35.31
CA PHE A 8 4.77 -6.18 -36.11
C PHE A 8 5.66 -5.15 -36.85
N ALA A 9 6.91 -4.98 -36.40
CA ALA A 9 7.87 -4.10 -37.06
C ALA A 9 8.63 -4.74 -38.24
N LYS A 10 8.31 -5.99 -38.59
CA LYS A 10 8.93 -6.72 -39.72
C LYS A 10 8.29 -6.25 -41.02
N THR A 11 9.00 -5.41 -41.76
CA THR A 11 8.53 -4.81 -43.00
C THR A 11 8.83 -5.64 -44.28
N LYS A 12 9.67 -6.68 -44.19
CA LYS A 12 10.03 -7.55 -45.30
C LYS A 12 9.31 -8.87 -45.25
N LEU A 13 8.69 -9.29 -46.33
CA LEU A 13 8.13 -10.62 -46.49
C LEU A 13 9.22 -11.68 -46.23
N GLY A 14 8.91 -12.69 -45.39
CA GLY A 14 9.84 -13.75 -45.04
C GLY A 14 10.92 -13.38 -44.01
N ALA A 15 10.88 -12.20 -43.40
CA ALA A 15 11.81 -11.78 -42.35
C ALA A 15 11.51 -12.50 -41.04
N TRP A 16 12.09 -13.69 -40.85
CA TRP A 16 11.91 -14.51 -39.65
C TRP A 16 13.01 -14.29 -38.60
N GLU A 17 14.20 -13.88 -39.04
CA GLU A 17 15.39 -13.81 -38.20
C GLU A 17 15.29 -12.68 -37.17
N TYR A 18 15.55 -12.99 -35.92
CA TYR A 18 15.70 -12.06 -34.82
C TYR A 18 16.81 -12.57 -33.89
N ASP A 19 17.33 -11.69 -33.08
CA ASP A 19 18.29 -12.01 -32.03
C ASP A 19 17.64 -11.92 -30.66
N ILE A 20 18.19 -12.63 -29.65
CA ILE A 20 17.87 -12.51 -28.24
C ILE A 20 18.95 -11.65 -27.59
N VAL A 21 18.66 -10.37 -27.41
CA VAL A 21 19.61 -9.38 -26.89
C VAL A 21 19.73 -9.39 -25.36
N GLY A 22 18.92 -10.17 -24.66
CA GLY A 22 18.99 -10.33 -23.20
C GLY A 22 18.13 -11.49 -22.71
N PRO A 23 18.53 -12.20 -21.64
CA PRO A 23 17.85 -13.36 -21.09
C PRO A 23 16.68 -12.95 -20.17
N TRP A 24 15.71 -12.22 -20.70
CA TRP A 24 14.56 -11.75 -19.94
C TRP A 24 13.38 -12.74 -19.98
N TYR A 25 12.49 -12.62 -19.00
CA TYR A 25 11.27 -13.44 -18.94
C TYR A 25 10.31 -13.12 -20.07
N LYS A 26 9.53 -14.11 -20.45
CA LYS A 26 8.36 -13.91 -21.32
C LYS A 26 7.17 -13.49 -20.45
N CYS A 27 6.76 -12.22 -20.55
CA CYS A 27 5.70 -11.61 -19.75
C CYS A 27 4.63 -10.97 -20.65
N ASN A 28 4.08 -11.74 -21.58
CA ASN A 28 3.00 -11.24 -22.43
C ASN A 28 1.69 -11.18 -21.64
N MET A 29 0.97 -10.05 -21.77
CA MET A 29 -0.40 -9.96 -21.31
C MET A 29 -1.30 -10.79 -22.24
N THR A 30 -2.20 -11.58 -21.67
CA THR A 30 -3.20 -12.29 -22.49
C THR A 30 -4.36 -11.36 -22.85
N ASP A 31 -5.08 -11.67 -23.92
CA ASP A 31 -6.24 -10.87 -24.35
C ASP A 31 -7.33 -10.77 -23.27
N VAL A 32 -7.50 -11.82 -22.47
CA VAL A 32 -8.43 -11.82 -21.32
C VAL A 32 -7.99 -10.79 -20.27
N HIS A 33 -6.70 -10.76 -19.91
CA HIS A 33 -6.18 -9.75 -18.96
C HIS A 33 -6.28 -8.33 -19.55
N ALA A 34 -6.00 -8.18 -20.85
CA ALA A 34 -6.14 -6.89 -21.53
C ALA A 34 -7.58 -6.39 -21.54
N ALA A 35 -8.55 -7.25 -21.81
CA ALA A 35 -9.98 -6.92 -21.79
C ALA A 35 -10.44 -6.48 -20.39
N ILE A 36 -10.01 -7.19 -19.33
CA ILE A 36 -10.26 -6.80 -17.93
C ILE A 36 -9.64 -5.42 -17.66
N GLY A 37 -8.38 -5.21 -18.07
CA GLY A 37 -7.67 -3.95 -17.92
C GLY A 37 -8.41 -2.78 -18.58
N LEU A 38 -8.86 -2.94 -19.83
CA LEU A 38 -9.66 -1.94 -20.53
C LEU A 38 -10.97 -1.61 -19.80
N GLY A 39 -11.62 -2.62 -19.21
CA GLY A 39 -12.81 -2.41 -18.37
C GLY A 39 -12.52 -1.60 -17.10
N GLN A 40 -11.33 -1.78 -16.48
CA GLN A 40 -10.90 -0.98 -15.34
C GLN A 40 -10.53 0.45 -15.75
N MET A 41 -9.83 0.64 -16.87
CA MET A 41 -9.45 1.97 -17.37
C MET A 41 -10.63 2.90 -17.56
N LYS A 42 -11.78 2.40 -18.02
CA LYS A 42 -13.02 3.19 -18.14
C LYS A 42 -13.54 3.78 -16.82
N ARG A 43 -13.11 3.23 -15.69
CA ARG A 43 -13.53 3.63 -14.33
C ARG A 43 -12.39 4.23 -13.51
N TYR A 44 -11.20 4.33 -14.08
CA TYR A 44 -9.97 4.64 -13.34
C TYR A 44 -10.05 6.00 -12.65
N ASP A 45 -10.47 7.04 -13.35
CA ASP A 45 -10.57 8.39 -12.79
C ASP A 45 -11.54 8.45 -11.61
N ARG A 46 -12.68 7.77 -11.69
CA ARG A 46 -13.64 7.68 -10.59
C ARG A 46 -13.07 6.92 -9.39
N ILE A 47 -12.30 5.85 -9.65
CA ILE A 47 -11.61 5.07 -8.60
C ILE A 47 -10.60 5.96 -7.87
N LEU A 48 -9.79 6.72 -8.61
CA LEU A 48 -8.81 7.63 -8.01
C LEU A 48 -9.48 8.76 -7.22
N ALA A 49 -10.54 9.36 -7.78
CA ALA A 49 -11.28 10.43 -7.11
C ALA A 49 -11.84 9.98 -5.76
N ARG A 50 -12.51 8.81 -5.70
CA ARG A 50 -13.06 8.29 -4.44
C ARG A 50 -11.97 7.96 -3.41
N ARG A 51 -10.86 7.37 -3.82
CA ARG A 51 -9.73 7.11 -2.93
C ARG A 51 -9.11 8.39 -2.38
N LYS A 52 -8.95 9.40 -3.23
CA LYS A 52 -8.46 10.72 -2.84
C LYS A 52 -9.37 11.40 -1.81
N GLU A 53 -10.69 11.33 -2.03
CA GLU A 53 -11.70 11.83 -1.11
C GLU A 53 -11.58 11.18 0.27
N ILE A 54 -11.57 9.84 0.35
CA ILE A 54 -11.43 9.09 1.61
C ILE A 54 -10.11 9.45 2.32
N ILE A 55 -9.00 9.55 1.58
CA ILE A 55 -7.70 9.95 2.13
C ILE A 55 -7.78 11.35 2.76
N GLY A 56 -8.45 12.30 2.11
CA GLY A 56 -8.68 13.64 2.66
C GLY A 56 -9.46 13.59 3.95
N ILE A 57 -10.61 12.90 3.96
CA ILE A 57 -11.47 12.75 5.14
C ILE A 57 -10.71 12.12 6.31
N TYR A 58 -9.97 11.04 6.09
CA TYR A 58 -9.14 10.41 7.12
C TYR A 58 -8.06 11.37 7.65
N SER A 59 -7.35 12.04 6.75
CA SER A 59 -6.25 12.93 7.13
C SER A 59 -6.74 14.11 7.99
N ASP A 60 -7.87 14.70 7.63
CA ASP A 60 -8.50 15.77 8.39
C ASP A 60 -9.00 15.27 9.75
N ALA A 61 -9.60 14.08 9.80
CA ALA A 61 -10.16 13.50 11.02
C ALA A 61 -9.11 13.11 12.07
N PHE A 62 -7.86 12.86 11.66
CA PHE A 62 -6.80 12.37 12.55
C PHE A 62 -5.74 13.42 12.92
N THR A 63 -5.96 14.70 12.59
CA THR A 63 -5.03 15.78 12.89
C THR A 63 -4.72 15.94 14.38
N ASP A 64 -5.70 15.65 15.24
CA ASP A 64 -5.59 15.79 16.69
C ASP A 64 -5.11 14.50 17.40
N LEU A 65 -4.83 13.45 16.64
CA LEU A 65 -4.35 12.18 17.19
C LEU A 65 -2.82 12.10 17.16
N PRO A 66 -2.20 11.34 18.06
CA PRO A 66 -0.77 11.08 18.04
C PRO A 66 -0.40 10.08 16.95
N VAL A 67 -0.71 10.41 15.70
CA VAL A 67 -0.41 9.59 14.53
C VAL A 67 0.27 10.43 13.44
N LYS A 68 1.09 9.79 12.62
CA LYS A 68 1.69 10.43 11.44
C LYS A 68 1.28 9.65 10.20
N VAL A 69 0.72 10.34 9.24
CA VAL A 69 0.29 9.77 7.96
C VAL A 69 1.28 10.10 6.86
N LEU A 70 1.35 9.26 5.82
CA LEU A 70 2.14 9.56 4.64
C LEU A 70 1.50 10.69 3.85
N SER A 71 2.31 11.60 3.31
CA SER A 71 1.84 12.58 2.35
C SER A 71 1.49 11.89 1.03
N HIS A 72 0.21 11.90 0.65
CA HIS A 72 -0.26 11.27 -0.58
C HIS A 72 -0.20 12.20 -1.78
N TYR A 73 -0.28 13.50 -1.55
CA TYR A 73 -0.35 14.51 -2.59
C TYR A 73 0.53 15.70 -2.23
N THR A 74 1.44 16.07 -3.14
CA THR A 74 2.30 17.26 -3.03
C THR A 74 2.30 18.01 -4.36
N LYS A 75 3.08 19.07 -4.44
CA LYS A 75 3.31 19.76 -5.72
C LYS A 75 4.11 18.93 -6.72
N GLU A 76 4.87 17.95 -6.23
CA GLU A 76 5.81 17.16 -7.01
C GLU A 76 5.26 15.79 -7.42
N TYR A 77 4.33 15.23 -6.63
CA TYR A 77 3.74 13.92 -6.91
C TYR A 77 2.29 13.81 -6.47
N SER A 78 1.61 12.85 -7.08
CA SER A 78 0.24 12.43 -6.75
C SER A 78 0.21 10.91 -6.62
N ALA A 79 -0.18 10.42 -5.45
CA ALA A 79 -0.34 9.00 -5.20
C ALA A 79 -1.63 8.44 -5.83
N SER A 80 -1.59 7.16 -6.22
CA SER A 80 -2.80 6.43 -6.64
C SER A 80 -3.77 6.13 -5.49
N GLY A 81 -3.40 6.44 -4.26
CA GLY A 81 -4.20 6.13 -3.07
C GLY A 81 -4.40 4.63 -2.86
N HIS A 82 -3.38 3.82 -3.08
CA HIS A 82 -3.48 2.37 -2.91
C HIS A 82 -3.67 1.97 -1.45
N LEU A 83 -2.88 2.55 -0.54
CA LEU A 83 -2.91 2.28 0.89
C LEU A 83 -3.03 3.58 1.68
N TYR A 84 -3.72 3.55 2.82
CA TYR A 84 -3.67 4.60 3.82
C TYR A 84 -2.89 4.10 5.03
N ILE A 85 -1.63 4.50 5.10
CA ILE A 85 -0.68 4.08 6.12
C ILE A 85 -0.54 5.18 7.16
N MET A 86 -0.74 4.83 8.42
CA MET A 86 -0.47 5.70 9.55
C MET A 86 0.53 5.07 10.51
N ARG A 87 1.36 5.88 11.15
CA ARG A 87 2.28 5.48 12.20
C ARG A 87 1.77 5.96 13.54
N LEU A 88 1.78 5.08 14.54
CA LEU A 88 1.28 5.34 15.87
C LEU A 88 2.40 5.91 16.78
N PHE A 89 2.03 6.92 17.57
CA PHE A 89 2.87 7.54 18.57
C PHE A 89 2.11 7.59 19.89
N ASP A 90 2.79 7.75 21.01
CA ASP A 90 2.16 8.03 22.29
C ASP A 90 1.91 9.53 22.46
N LYS A 91 1.33 9.91 23.60
CA LYS A 91 1.04 11.31 23.98
C LYS A 91 2.28 12.22 24.01
N ASP A 92 3.46 11.65 24.22
CA ASP A 92 4.74 12.36 24.26
C ASP A 92 5.42 12.40 22.87
N ASN A 93 4.69 11.99 21.81
CA ASN A 93 5.15 11.90 20.42
C ASN A 93 6.33 10.93 20.23
N VAL A 94 6.40 9.89 21.07
CA VAL A 94 7.35 8.79 20.93
C VAL A 94 6.71 7.66 20.12
N ALA A 95 7.42 7.13 19.13
CA ALA A 95 6.93 6.03 18.29
C ALA A 95 6.68 4.79 19.15
N VAL A 96 5.47 4.24 19.13
CA VAL A 96 5.12 3.03 19.89
C VAL A 96 5.85 1.80 19.34
N ASP A 97 5.95 0.76 20.16
CA ASP A 97 6.54 -0.51 19.75
C ASP A 97 5.54 -1.44 19.06
N THR A 98 6.03 -2.60 18.63
CA THR A 98 5.19 -3.61 17.94
C THR A 98 4.11 -4.21 18.85
N LYS A 99 4.28 -4.20 20.18
CA LYS A 99 3.30 -4.75 21.12
C LYS A 99 2.08 -3.82 21.15
N VAL A 100 2.30 -2.53 21.38
CA VAL A 100 1.24 -1.50 21.39
C VAL A 100 0.54 -1.43 20.05
N ARG A 101 1.30 -1.46 18.93
CA ARG A 101 0.74 -1.51 17.58
C ARG A 101 -0.17 -2.72 17.37
N ASN A 102 0.26 -3.90 17.82
CA ASN A 102 -0.54 -5.13 17.69
C ASN A 102 -1.80 -5.08 18.56
N GLU A 103 -1.73 -4.49 19.76
CA GLU A 103 -2.91 -4.24 20.59
C GLU A 103 -3.89 -3.32 19.90
N PHE A 104 -3.42 -2.24 19.28
CA PHE A 104 -4.25 -1.35 18.46
C PHE A 104 -4.99 -2.12 17.34
N ILE A 105 -4.26 -2.98 16.58
CA ILE A 105 -4.86 -3.81 15.53
C ILE A 105 -5.92 -4.76 16.11
N THR A 106 -5.66 -5.37 17.27
CA THR A 106 -6.61 -6.28 17.92
C THR A 106 -7.90 -5.55 18.31
N LYS A 107 -7.78 -4.37 18.93
CA LYS A 107 -8.96 -3.56 19.29
C LYS A 107 -9.75 -3.07 18.07
N MET A 108 -9.08 -2.67 17.01
CA MET A 108 -9.75 -2.34 15.74
C MET A 108 -10.54 -3.54 15.20
N ALA A 109 -9.97 -4.75 15.26
CA ALA A 109 -10.64 -5.97 14.82
C ALA A 109 -11.85 -6.32 15.71
N GLU A 110 -11.78 -6.11 17.03
CA GLU A 110 -12.91 -6.28 17.96
C GLU A 110 -14.05 -5.30 17.64
N LEU A 111 -13.74 -4.13 17.11
CA LEU A 111 -14.72 -3.17 16.59
C LEU A 111 -15.15 -3.49 15.15
N GLY A 112 -14.78 -4.64 14.58
CA GLY A 112 -15.15 -5.04 13.23
C GLY A 112 -14.40 -4.30 12.10
N VAL A 113 -13.35 -3.56 12.41
CA VAL A 113 -12.54 -2.85 11.42
C VAL A 113 -11.24 -3.60 11.15
N ALA A 114 -11.13 -4.20 9.97
CA ALA A 114 -9.92 -4.91 9.55
C ALA A 114 -8.81 -3.92 9.21
N THR A 115 -7.70 -3.98 9.95
CA THR A 115 -6.47 -3.24 9.70
C THR A 115 -5.34 -4.20 9.32
N ASN A 116 -4.26 -3.68 8.76
CA ASN A 116 -3.12 -4.49 8.33
C ASN A 116 -1.79 -3.76 8.57
N VAL A 117 -0.69 -4.42 8.21
CA VAL A 117 0.67 -3.85 8.21
C VAL A 117 1.30 -4.06 6.84
N HIS A 118 1.73 -2.98 6.18
CA HIS A 118 2.33 -3.01 4.84
C HIS A 118 3.74 -2.39 4.83
N TYR A 119 4.79 -3.21 5.06
CA TYR A 119 4.80 -4.67 5.28
C TYR A 119 5.82 -5.04 6.36
N LYS A 120 5.74 -6.29 6.87
CA LYS A 120 6.86 -6.84 7.64
C LYS A 120 8.10 -6.87 6.76
N PRO A 121 9.23 -6.26 7.16
CA PRO A 121 10.46 -6.20 6.37
C PRO A 121 10.96 -7.58 5.93
N LEU A 122 11.38 -7.71 4.67
CA LEU A 122 11.85 -8.97 4.12
C LEU A 122 12.93 -9.65 4.97
N PRO A 123 13.94 -8.93 5.54
CA PRO A 123 14.94 -9.54 6.42
C PRO A 123 14.39 -10.21 7.68
N MET A 124 13.15 -9.92 8.06
CA MET A 124 12.49 -10.53 9.23
C MET A 124 11.82 -11.87 8.90
N HIS A 125 11.67 -12.23 7.64
CA HIS A 125 11.06 -13.49 7.22
C HIS A 125 12.11 -14.63 7.22
N THR A 126 11.65 -15.83 7.57
CA THR A 126 12.53 -17.00 7.70
C THR A 126 13.33 -17.31 6.44
N GLY A 127 12.71 -17.19 5.27
CA GLY A 127 13.39 -17.42 3.99
C GLY A 127 14.58 -16.48 3.76
N TYR A 128 14.41 -15.21 4.05
CA TYR A 128 15.46 -14.20 3.88
C TYR A 128 16.54 -14.29 4.96
N LYS A 129 16.17 -14.63 6.21
CA LYS A 129 17.14 -14.93 7.26
C LYS A 129 18.08 -16.07 6.88
N LYS A 130 17.54 -17.12 6.25
CA LYS A 130 18.35 -18.26 5.76
C LYS A 130 19.32 -17.86 4.63
N LEU A 131 19.04 -16.76 3.93
CA LEU A 131 19.93 -16.18 2.92
C LEU A 131 20.95 -15.18 3.51
N GLY A 132 21.01 -15.04 4.85
CA GLY A 132 21.97 -14.17 5.53
C GLY A 132 21.51 -12.73 5.74
N PHE A 133 20.25 -12.38 5.44
CA PHE A 133 19.75 -11.05 5.73
C PHE A 133 19.40 -10.87 7.22
N ASP A 134 19.85 -9.76 7.81
CA ASP A 134 19.53 -9.37 9.18
C ASP A 134 18.86 -8.00 9.19
N ILE A 135 17.73 -7.89 9.91
CA ILE A 135 16.96 -6.63 10.04
C ILE A 135 17.79 -5.50 10.67
N LYS A 136 18.79 -5.80 11.47
CA LYS A 136 19.69 -4.80 12.07
C LYS A 136 20.42 -3.94 11.03
N ASN A 137 20.61 -4.48 9.83
CA ASN A 137 21.21 -3.75 8.70
C ASN A 137 20.21 -2.83 7.97
N TYR A 138 18.94 -2.84 8.38
CA TYR A 138 17.85 -2.08 7.76
C TYR A 138 17.03 -1.30 8.80
N PRO A 139 17.67 -0.42 9.61
CA PRO A 139 17.02 0.25 10.75
C PRO A 139 15.80 1.09 10.31
N ASN A 140 15.86 1.78 9.19
CA ASN A 140 14.74 2.59 8.70
C ASN A 140 13.50 1.75 8.36
N ALA A 141 13.70 0.56 7.78
CA ALA A 141 12.61 -0.36 7.47
C ALA A 141 11.97 -0.91 8.76
N TYR A 142 12.78 -1.20 9.79
CA TYR A 142 12.28 -1.63 11.08
C TYR A 142 11.51 -0.52 11.80
N GLU A 143 12.05 0.70 11.82
CA GLU A 143 11.42 1.87 12.45
C GLU A 143 10.06 2.22 11.81
N GLN A 144 9.92 2.04 10.51
CA GLN A 144 8.62 2.19 9.83
C GLN A 144 7.66 1.07 10.22
N PHE A 145 8.13 -0.18 10.21
CA PHE A 145 7.31 -1.37 10.48
C PHE A 145 6.78 -1.42 11.92
N LYS A 146 7.59 -1.01 12.90
CA LYS A 146 7.28 -1.27 14.32
C LYS A 146 5.97 -0.63 14.79
N ASN A 147 5.59 0.50 14.24
CA ASN A 147 4.42 1.28 14.66
C ASN A 147 3.45 1.64 13.51
N GLU A 148 3.57 0.97 12.39
CA GLU A 148 2.73 1.20 11.21
C GLU A 148 1.43 0.40 11.30
N VAL A 149 0.31 1.03 10.94
CA VAL A 149 -1.00 0.42 10.73
C VAL A 149 -1.59 0.96 9.45
N THR A 150 -2.15 0.07 8.63
CA THR A 150 -2.86 0.44 7.40
C THR A 150 -4.37 0.31 7.61
N LEU A 151 -5.10 1.37 7.32
CA LEU A 151 -6.56 1.42 7.39
C LEU A 151 -7.22 0.93 6.10
N PRO A 152 -8.49 0.50 6.17
CA PRO A 152 -9.27 0.18 4.96
C PRO A 152 -9.34 1.37 4.01
N LEU A 153 -9.01 1.13 2.73
CA LEU A 153 -9.07 2.14 1.68
C LEU A 153 -9.46 1.48 0.34
N HIS A 154 -10.74 1.52 0.00
CA HIS A 154 -11.24 1.03 -1.29
C HIS A 154 -12.54 1.73 -1.68
N THR A 155 -12.88 1.70 -2.97
CA THR A 155 -14.02 2.43 -3.54
C THR A 155 -15.41 1.88 -3.18
N ARG A 156 -15.48 0.80 -2.41
CA ARG A 156 -16.74 0.24 -1.90
C ARG A 156 -17.11 0.76 -0.51
N LEU A 157 -16.19 1.48 0.16
CA LEU A 157 -16.52 2.17 1.40
C LEU A 157 -17.48 3.32 1.06
N ASN A 158 -18.68 3.28 1.63
CA ASN A 158 -19.59 4.42 1.62
C ASN A 158 -19.20 5.43 2.71
N ASP A 159 -19.92 6.54 2.82
CA ASP A 159 -19.56 7.58 3.79
C ASP A 159 -19.77 7.12 5.24
N GLU A 160 -20.81 6.33 5.51
CA GLU A 160 -21.07 5.74 6.83
C GLU A 160 -19.95 4.76 7.24
N ASP A 161 -19.43 3.96 6.30
CA ASP A 161 -18.29 3.08 6.55
C ASP A 161 -17.02 3.90 6.90
N VAL A 162 -16.79 5.01 6.17
CA VAL A 162 -15.65 5.91 6.42
C VAL A 162 -15.75 6.55 7.80
N GLU A 163 -16.92 7.08 8.17
CA GLU A 163 -17.20 7.65 9.49
C GLU A 163 -17.02 6.61 10.60
N TYR A 164 -17.47 5.38 10.36
CA TYR A 164 -17.29 4.29 11.32
C TYR A 164 -15.83 3.94 11.55
N VAL A 165 -15.03 3.87 10.49
CA VAL A 165 -13.57 3.65 10.61
C VAL A 165 -12.92 4.78 11.42
N ILE A 166 -13.29 6.04 11.17
CA ILE A 166 -12.79 7.20 11.91
C ILE A 166 -13.14 7.09 13.41
N TRP A 167 -14.39 6.77 13.70
CA TRP A 167 -14.83 6.56 15.09
C TRP A 167 -14.03 5.45 15.77
N ALA A 168 -13.85 4.31 15.12
CA ALA A 168 -13.09 3.18 15.66
C ALA A 168 -11.62 3.54 15.93
N VAL A 169 -10.99 4.27 15.00
CA VAL A 169 -9.61 4.76 15.18
C VAL A 169 -9.52 5.72 16.37
N LYS A 170 -10.40 6.72 16.45
CA LYS A 170 -10.40 7.70 17.56
C LYS A 170 -10.62 7.02 18.90
N LYS A 171 -11.57 6.11 18.99
CA LYS A 171 -11.84 5.34 20.20
C LYS A 171 -10.62 4.52 20.61
N THR A 172 -10.03 3.75 19.69
CA THR A 172 -8.87 2.92 19.97
C THR A 172 -7.65 3.75 20.35
N ALA A 173 -7.41 4.87 19.67
CA ALA A 173 -6.31 5.77 19.98
C ALA A 173 -6.45 6.39 21.38
N SER A 174 -7.66 6.77 21.79
CA SER A 174 -7.89 7.32 23.15
C SER A 174 -7.64 6.29 24.26
N GLU A 175 -7.82 4.99 23.97
CA GLU A 175 -7.61 3.92 24.94
C GLU A 175 -6.14 3.44 25.05
N ILE A 176 -5.37 3.57 23.96
CA ILE A 176 -4.03 2.96 23.84
C ILE A 176 -2.90 3.99 23.75
N LEU A 177 -3.14 5.14 23.12
CA LEU A 177 -2.09 6.10 22.79
C LEU A 177 -2.08 7.34 23.67
N MET A 178 -3.20 7.62 24.37
CA MET A 178 -3.39 8.79 25.26
C MET A 178 -3.37 8.36 26.72
#